data_ca776286c1bac6df364d7932860c3496
#
_entry.id   ca776286c1bac6df364d7932860c3496
#
_cell.length_a   1.000
_cell.length_b   1.000
_cell.length_c   1.000
_cell.angle_alpha   90.00
_cell.angle_beta   90.00
_cell.angle_gamma   90.00
#
_symmetry.space_group_name_H-M   'P 1'
#
loop_
_entity.id
_entity.type
_entity.pdbx_description
1 polymer ?
#
loop_
_entity_poly.entity_id
_entity_poly.type
_entity_poly.pdbx_seq_one_letter_code
_entity_poly.pdbx_strand_id
1 'polypeptide(L)'
;MAAKPLLEESAGGHTARIISQLSDNVAGKDTAKRLEESLLHRDIPRKLAIYGASAGFELRDELDHLSSRTIEPNIFFNARFLAPAMPRLEDREVRFMVMRDENEIRSRLRFVMPYTVERPGLPLSSPVIRAWATPFGPQGTPLIDHDDPVGVVEDLFDILARDHIKMPEVLVLPEMRADGAVAKLIRSVVVGRQLPVVSIEQKARPFLESNLDGETYVREALGAHHRRNYSRLWRRLAEKGELVHRIARTPDEVRFAFEHFLTLEASGWKGRRGTAMAVDRFRAAFAREAVNNLAERDCVRIHTLELDGRVIAILIVFTVSGEAWTWKTAYDETLAAYSPGMLLMIEVVKNHLEDPNITRTDSCAVPDHPVMSRLFKERETIETLVIGLHPGVDKQVRQAASQIHLYQRTRNLTRIIRNRIRNFTERK
;
A
#
# COMPACT_ATOMS: atom_id res chain seq x y z
N MET A 1 -21.96 -18.12 -5.04
CA MET A 1 -21.16 -19.15 -5.74
C MET A 1 -19.73 -18.99 -5.27
N ALA A 2 -19.00 -20.07 -4.91
CA ALA A 2 -17.61 -19.96 -4.53
C ALA A 2 -16.75 -19.59 -5.74
N ALA A 3 -15.77 -18.69 -5.54
CA ALA A 3 -14.85 -18.27 -6.59
C ALA A 3 -14.10 -19.46 -7.18
N LYS A 4 -14.13 -19.63 -8.50
CA LYS A 4 -13.44 -20.71 -9.20
C LYS A 4 -12.04 -20.23 -9.60
N PRO A 5 -10.96 -20.93 -9.18
CA PRO A 5 -9.61 -20.58 -9.57
C PRO A 5 -9.37 -20.82 -11.07
N LEU A 6 -8.53 -19.99 -11.67
CA LEU A 6 -8.00 -20.17 -13.04
C LEU A 6 -6.87 -21.21 -13.06
N LEU A 7 -6.16 -21.34 -11.95
CA LEU A 7 -5.10 -22.32 -11.71
C LEU A 7 -5.10 -22.68 -10.23
N GLU A 8 -4.82 -23.96 -9.91
CA GLU A 8 -4.58 -24.42 -8.53
C GLU A 8 -3.43 -25.42 -8.51
N GLU A 9 -2.49 -25.26 -7.58
CA GLU A 9 -1.31 -26.10 -7.40
C GLU A 9 -1.01 -26.35 -5.93
N SER A 10 -0.60 -27.57 -5.59
CA SER A 10 -0.20 -27.95 -4.24
C SER A 10 1.29 -27.77 -4.02
N ALA A 11 1.68 -27.28 -2.84
CA ALA A 11 3.06 -27.26 -2.39
C ALA A 11 3.57 -28.70 -2.23
N GLY A 12 4.76 -28.98 -2.75
CA GLY A 12 5.41 -30.26 -2.55
C GLY A 12 5.97 -30.36 -1.13
N GLY A 13 5.67 -31.43 -0.40
CA GLY A 13 6.02 -31.63 1.01
C GLY A 13 7.51 -31.73 1.31
N HIS A 14 8.32 -30.73 0.95
CA HIS A 14 9.76 -30.69 1.24
C HIS A 14 10.12 -30.19 2.64
N THR A 15 9.19 -29.56 3.33
CA THR A 15 9.41 -28.95 4.65
C THR A 15 9.54 -29.94 5.81
N ALA A 16 9.15 -31.19 5.63
CA ALA A 16 9.24 -32.24 6.67
C ALA A 16 10.68 -32.64 7.01
N ARG A 17 11.67 -32.39 6.13
CA ARG A 17 13.06 -32.86 6.32
C ARG A 17 13.93 -31.95 7.19
N ILE A 18 13.68 -30.67 7.22
CA ILE A 18 14.52 -29.71 7.98
C ILE A 18 14.18 -29.71 9.48
N ILE A 19 12.96 -30.08 9.84
CA ILE A 19 12.47 -30.02 11.22
C ILE A 19 12.85 -31.25 12.03
N SER A 20 12.96 -32.42 11.41
CA SER A 20 13.47 -33.61 12.12
C SER A 20 14.90 -33.41 12.62
N GLN A 21 15.70 -32.53 11.99
CA GLN A 21 17.06 -32.20 12.40
C GLN A 21 17.14 -31.09 13.48
N LEU A 22 16.10 -30.28 13.64
CA LEU A 22 16.04 -29.21 14.66
C LEU A 22 15.39 -29.68 15.98
N SER A 23 14.55 -30.72 15.95
CA SER A 23 13.87 -31.24 17.14
C SER A 23 14.78 -31.97 18.12
N ASP A 24 15.95 -32.46 17.66
CA ASP A 24 16.88 -33.20 18.49
C ASP A 24 17.77 -32.34 19.41
N ASN A 25 17.70 -31.01 19.30
CA ASN A 25 18.65 -30.10 19.99
C ASN A 25 18.06 -29.03 20.90
N VAL A 26 16.74 -29.00 21.19
CA VAL A 26 16.16 -27.93 22.04
C VAL A 26 15.33 -28.53 23.18
N ALA A 27 15.89 -28.48 24.39
CA ALA A 27 15.24 -28.91 25.63
C ALA A 27 14.38 -27.79 26.23
N GLY A 28 13.06 -28.00 26.33
CA GLY A 28 12.12 -27.18 27.08
C GLY A 28 10.67 -27.58 26.81
N LYS A 29 9.90 -27.99 27.84
CA LYS A 29 8.52 -28.51 27.71
C LYS A 29 7.54 -27.53 27.06
N ASP A 30 7.69 -26.20 27.25
CA ASP A 30 6.84 -25.19 26.61
C ASP A 30 7.19 -24.95 25.13
N THR A 31 8.44 -25.14 24.77
CA THR A 31 8.90 -25.04 23.37
C THR A 31 8.45 -26.29 22.59
N ALA A 32 8.46 -27.46 23.22
CA ALA A 32 7.95 -28.70 22.61
C ALA A 32 6.44 -28.61 22.34
N LYS A 33 5.64 -28.06 23.24
CA LYS A 33 4.19 -27.88 23.05
C LYS A 33 3.86 -26.87 21.92
N ARG A 34 4.62 -25.78 21.81
CA ARG A 34 4.50 -24.83 20.68
C ARG A 34 4.98 -25.44 19.35
N LEU A 35 6.00 -26.30 19.39
CA LEU A 35 6.45 -27.08 18.23
C LEU A 35 5.44 -28.15 17.84
N GLU A 36 4.80 -28.85 18.76
CA GLU A 36 3.72 -29.80 18.48
C GLU A 36 2.48 -29.09 17.91
N GLU A 37 2.08 -27.94 18.44
CA GLU A 37 1.01 -27.11 17.88
C GLU A 37 1.37 -26.59 16.49
N SER A 38 2.63 -26.25 16.24
CA SER A 38 3.16 -25.86 14.94
C SER A 38 3.22 -27.05 13.97
N LEU A 39 3.57 -28.26 14.43
CA LEU A 39 3.61 -29.49 13.65
C LEU A 39 2.20 -29.97 13.27
N LEU A 40 1.22 -29.83 14.16
CA LEU A 40 -0.19 -30.10 13.86
C LEU A 40 -0.77 -29.20 12.75
N HIS A 41 -0.17 -28.03 12.50
CA HIS A 41 -0.54 -27.15 11.39
C HIS A 41 0.15 -27.52 10.05
N ARG A 42 1.18 -28.37 10.04
CA ARG A 42 1.95 -28.76 8.84
C ARG A 42 1.40 -29.95 8.08
N ASP A 43 0.47 -30.70 8.65
CA ASP A 43 -0.22 -31.79 7.96
C ASP A 43 -1.32 -31.30 7.00
N ILE A 44 -1.57 -29.98 6.95
CA ILE A 44 -2.56 -29.39 6.05
C ILE A 44 -1.87 -29.01 4.74
N PRO A 45 -2.30 -29.57 3.59
CA PRO A 45 -1.73 -29.21 2.29
C PRO A 45 -1.87 -27.72 2.00
N ARG A 46 -0.76 -27.11 1.59
CA ARG A 46 -0.76 -25.72 1.10
C ARG A 46 -0.95 -25.71 -0.40
N LYS A 47 -1.85 -24.86 -0.87
CA LYS A 47 -2.18 -24.70 -2.27
C LYS A 47 -2.03 -23.26 -2.71
N LEU A 48 -1.47 -23.04 -3.91
CA LEU A 48 -1.51 -21.77 -4.63
C LEU A 48 -2.69 -21.82 -5.60
N ALA A 49 -3.51 -20.80 -5.58
CA ALA A 49 -4.58 -20.61 -6.53
C ALA A 49 -4.49 -19.22 -7.18
N ILE A 50 -4.74 -19.14 -8.48
CA ILE A 50 -4.80 -17.89 -9.24
C ILE A 50 -6.24 -17.66 -9.66
N TYR A 51 -6.75 -16.48 -9.34
CA TYR A 51 -8.10 -16.06 -9.64
C TYR A 51 -8.11 -14.84 -10.57
N GLY A 52 -9.21 -14.61 -11.28
CA GLY A 52 -9.52 -13.35 -11.93
C GLY A 52 -9.89 -12.26 -10.92
N ALA A 53 -9.88 -11.01 -11.34
CA ALA A 53 -10.12 -9.84 -10.50
C ALA A 53 -11.46 -9.87 -9.73
N SER A 54 -12.51 -10.47 -10.32
CA SER A 54 -13.85 -10.58 -9.70
C SER A 54 -13.88 -11.40 -8.41
N ALA A 55 -12.94 -12.34 -8.24
CA ALA A 55 -12.85 -13.16 -7.03
C ALA A 55 -12.60 -12.36 -5.76
N GLY A 56 -12.09 -11.12 -5.87
CA GLY A 56 -11.92 -10.23 -4.73
C GLY A 56 -13.21 -9.94 -3.96
N PHE A 57 -14.36 -9.97 -4.63
CA PHE A 57 -15.65 -9.80 -3.97
C PHE A 57 -16.08 -11.05 -3.18
N GLU A 58 -15.81 -12.23 -3.71
CA GLU A 58 -16.20 -13.51 -3.11
C GLU A 58 -15.28 -13.90 -1.95
N LEU A 59 -14.00 -13.56 -2.03
CA LEU A 59 -12.98 -13.84 -1.01
C LEU A 59 -12.88 -12.76 0.07
N ARG A 60 -13.79 -11.78 0.11
CA ARG A 60 -13.68 -10.59 0.96
C ARG A 60 -13.48 -10.91 2.43
N ASP A 61 -14.26 -11.79 3.01
CA ASP A 61 -14.21 -12.09 4.44
C ASP A 61 -12.92 -12.84 4.84
N GLU A 62 -12.44 -13.75 3.97
CA GLU A 62 -11.17 -14.43 4.16
C GLU A 62 -9.99 -13.47 4.08
N LEU A 63 -10.06 -12.50 3.16
CA LEU A 63 -9.05 -11.46 2.98
C LEU A 63 -9.05 -10.44 4.11
N ASP A 64 -10.22 -10.05 4.64
CA ASP A 64 -10.33 -9.22 5.83
C ASP A 64 -9.64 -9.90 7.02
N HIS A 65 -9.86 -11.23 7.18
CA HIS A 65 -9.20 -12.00 8.23
C HIS A 65 -7.67 -12.04 8.05
N LEU A 66 -7.16 -12.28 6.82
CA LEU A 66 -5.73 -12.24 6.55
C LEU A 66 -5.14 -10.84 6.80
N SER A 67 -5.83 -9.77 6.40
CA SER A 67 -5.37 -8.38 6.58
C SER A 67 -5.13 -8.02 8.06
N SER A 68 -5.86 -8.63 8.99
CA SER A 68 -5.66 -8.43 10.43
C SER A 68 -4.52 -9.26 11.03
N ARG A 69 -3.94 -10.19 10.26
CA ARG A 69 -2.95 -11.17 10.72
C ARG A 69 -1.64 -11.14 9.92
N THR A 70 -1.48 -10.19 9.05
CA THR A 70 -0.28 -10.06 8.21
C THR A 70 0.93 -9.60 9.03
N ILE A 71 2.13 -10.05 8.64
CA ILE A 71 3.40 -9.60 9.25
C ILE A 71 3.73 -8.15 8.93
N GLU A 72 3.14 -7.60 7.86
CA GLU A 72 3.25 -6.20 7.45
C GLU A 72 1.94 -5.76 6.82
N PRO A 73 1.27 -4.73 7.36
CA PRO A 73 -0.02 -4.29 6.85
C PRO A 73 0.11 -3.57 5.50
N ASN A 74 -0.87 -3.79 4.63
CA ASN A 74 -1.04 -3.08 3.38
C ASN A 74 -2.53 -2.89 3.10
N ILE A 75 -3.05 -1.70 3.41
CA ILE A 75 -4.47 -1.38 3.23
C ILE A 75 -4.89 -1.45 1.76
N PHE A 76 -3.97 -1.23 0.82
CA PHE A 76 -4.25 -1.26 -0.61
C PHE A 76 -4.42 -2.69 -1.14
N PHE A 77 -4.00 -3.71 -0.38
CA PHE A 77 -4.25 -5.12 -0.67
C PHE A 77 -5.37 -5.72 0.20
N ASN A 78 -6.03 -4.90 1.03
CA ASN A 78 -7.27 -5.28 1.66
C ASN A 78 -8.37 -5.51 0.60
N ALA A 79 -9.21 -6.54 0.78
CA ALA A 79 -10.26 -6.88 -0.18
C ALA A 79 -11.23 -5.74 -0.47
N ARG A 80 -11.55 -4.93 0.55
CA ARG A 80 -12.49 -3.81 0.44
C ARG A 80 -11.97 -2.67 -0.42
N PHE A 81 -10.64 -2.59 -0.60
CA PHE A 81 -10.00 -1.71 -1.56
C PHE A 81 -9.80 -2.40 -2.92
N LEU A 82 -9.29 -3.64 -2.92
CA LEU A 82 -8.92 -4.36 -4.15
C LEU A 82 -10.13 -4.74 -5.01
N ALA A 83 -11.19 -5.28 -4.41
CA ALA A 83 -12.35 -5.77 -5.15
C ALA A 83 -12.96 -4.68 -6.07
N PRO A 84 -13.22 -3.43 -5.60
CA PRO A 84 -13.67 -2.37 -6.48
C PRO A 84 -12.57 -1.80 -7.37
N ALA A 85 -11.28 -1.90 -7.01
CA ALA A 85 -10.18 -1.29 -7.72
C ALA A 85 -9.75 -2.07 -8.97
N MET A 86 -9.56 -3.39 -8.83
CA MET A 86 -9.01 -4.23 -9.89
C MET A 86 -9.79 -4.17 -11.21
N PRO A 87 -11.13 -4.22 -11.23
CA PRO A 87 -11.88 -4.16 -12.48
C PRO A 87 -12.03 -2.76 -13.08
N ARG A 88 -11.65 -1.69 -12.35
CA ARG A 88 -11.93 -0.30 -12.75
C ARG A 88 -10.71 0.58 -12.98
N LEU A 89 -9.57 0.24 -12.41
CA LEU A 89 -8.38 1.12 -12.43
C LEU A 89 -7.31 0.72 -13.43
N GLU A 90 -7.42 -0.44 -14.05
CA GLU A 90 -6.38 -0.97 -14.91
C GLU A 90 -6.98 -1.56 -16.20
N ASP A 91 -6.38 -1.21 -17.33
CA ASP A 91 -6.74 -1.78 -18.64
C ASP A 91 -6.10 -3.17 -18.84
N ARG A 92 -5.09 -3.51 -18.05
CA ARG A 92 -4.43 -4.83 -18.04
C ARG A 92 -5.22 -5.82 -17.21
N GLU A 93 -5.11 -7.10 -17.55
CA GLU A 93 -5.72 -8.17 -16.76
C GLU A 93 -5.01 -8.32 -15.41
N VAL A 94 -5.64 -7.80 -14.36
CA VAL A 94 -5.20 -8.01 -12.98
C VAL A 94 -5.68 -9.37 -12.51
N ARG A 95 -4.76 -10.17 -11.99
CA ARG A 95 -5.02 -11.48 -11.40
C ARG A 95 -4.72 -11.48 -9.91
N PHE A 96 -5.26 -12.45 -9.25
CA PHE A 96 -5.18 -12.60 -7.80
C PHE A 96 -4.43 -13.88 -7.47
N MET A 97 -3.24 -13.77 -6.89
CA MET A 97 -2.46 -14.90 -6.41
C MET A 97 -2.75 -15.10 -4.93
N VAL A 98 -3.19 -16.29 -4.57
CA VAL A 98 -3.65 -16.63 -3.23
C VAL A 98 -3.02 -17.95 -2.81
N MET A 99 -2.44 -18.02 -1.61
CA MET A 99 -2.06 -19.31 -1.01
C MET A 99 -2.92 -19.58 0.21
N ARG A 100 -3.32 -20.84 0.37
CA ARG A 100 -4.09 -21.28 1.53
C ARG A 100 -3.63 -22.66 2.01
N ASP A 101 -3.69 -22.83 3.33
CA ASP A 101 -3.65 -24.16 3.93
C ASP A 101 -5.08 -24.69 3.92
N GLU A 102 -5.31 -25.82 3.24
CA GLU A 102 -6.66 -26.34 3.04
C GLU A 102 -6.69 -27.86 3.15
N ASN A 103 -7.62 -28.35 3.96
CA ASN A 103 -8.05 -29.75 4.02
C ASN A 103 -9.59 -29.80 4.04
N GLU A 104 -10.18 -30.98 4.21
CA GLU A 104 -11.65 -31.18 4.21
C GLU A 104 -12.38 -30.40 5.32
N ILE A 105 -11.69 -30.01 6.40
CA ILE A 105 -12.28 -29.38 7.59
C ILE A 105 -11.94 -27.91 7.69
N ARG A 106 -10.77 -27.48 7.21
CA ARG A 106 -10.24 -26.12 7.40
C ARG A 106 -9.68 -25.55 6.10
N SER A 107 -9.99 -24.29 5.85
CA SER A 107 -9.36 -23.49 4.82
C SER A 107 -8.91 -22.17 5.43
N ARG A 108 -7.65 -21.77 5.21
CA ARG A 108 -7.09 -20.54 5.75
C ARG A 108 -6.14 -19.89 4.76
N LEU A 109 -6.41 -18.63 4.43
CA LEU A 109 -5.49 -17.83 3.62
C LEU A 109 -4.19 -17.53 4.37
N ARG A 110 -3.08 -17.72 3.66
CA ARG A 110 -1.72 -17.47 4.13
C ARG A 110 -1.01 -16.38 3.37
N PHE A 111 -1.40 -16.17 2.11
CA PHE A 111 -0.75 -15.21 1.23
C PHE A 111 -1.75 -14.64 0.23
N VAL A 112 -1.59 -13.36 -0.07
CA VAL A 112 -2.32 -12.68 -1.14
C VAL A 112 -1.43 -11.67 -1.84
N MET A 113 -1.45 -11.71 -3.17
CA MET A 113 -0.82 -10.72 -4.04
C MET A 113 -1.63 -10.51 -5.32
N PRO A 114 -2.27 -9.35 -5.51
CA PRO A 114 -2.76 -8.95 -6.82
C PRO A 114 -1.56 -8.69 -7.73
N TYR A 115 -1.61 -9.13 -8.98
CA TYR A 115 -0.51 -8.98 -9.92
C TYR A 115 -0.97 -8.85 -11.36
N THR A 116 -0.07 -8.35 -12.20
CA THR A 116 -0.19 -8.38 -13.65
C THR A 116 1.01 -9.12 -14.25
N VAL A 117 0.84 -9.68 -15.45
CA VAL A 117 1.97 -10.12 -16.27
C VAL A 117 2.22 -9.04 -17.32
N GLU A 118 3.41 -8.45 -17.29
CA GLU A 118 3.73 -7.35 -18.18
C GLU A 118 5.13 -7.48 -18.77
N ARG A 119 5.37 -6.77 -19.88
CA ARG A 119 6.70 -6.63 -20.50
C ARG A 119 7.26 -5.25 -20.14
N PRO A 120 8.27 -5.15 -19.25
CA PRO A 120 8.80 -3.86 -18.85
C PRO A 120 9.55 -3.20 -20.00
N GLY A 121 9.17 -1.94 -20.32
CA GLY A 121 9.89 -1.08 -21.27
C GLY A 121 9.61 -1.38 -22.74
N LEU A 122 10.30 -2.35 -23.32
CA LEU A 122 10.21 -2.66 -24.76
C LEU A 122 9.25 -3.82 -25.06
N PRO A 123 8.54 -3.81 -26.20
CA PRO A 123 7.60 -4.89 -26.58
C PRO A 123 8.22 -6.28 -26.67
N LEU A 124 9.53 -6.37 -26.94
CA LEU A 124 10.28 -7.63 -27.06
C LEU A 124 10.96 -8.07 -25.76
N SER A 125 10.76 -7.36 -24.66
CA SER A 125 11.31 -7.76 -23.37
C SER A 125 10.65 -9.04 -22.85
N SER A 126 11.37 -9.80 -22.01
CA SER A 126 10.81 -10.95 -21.30
C SER A 126 9.67 -10.49 -20.37
N PRO A 127 8.58 -11.26 -20.29
CA PRO A 127 7.51 -10.94 -19.37
C PRO A 127 7.97 -11.08 -17.92
N VAL A 128 7.34 -10.32 -17.02
CA VAL A 128 7.55 -10.38 -15.58
C VAL A 128 6.21 -10.51 -14.86
N ILE A 129 6.21 -11.16 -13.71
CA ILE A 129 5.12 -11.10 -12.72
C ILE A 129 5.33 -9.80 -11.94
N ARG A 130 4.37 -8.88 -11.95
CA ARG A 130 4.50 -7.63 -11.21
C ARG A 130 3.37 -7.49 -10.22
N ALA A 131 3.68 -7.35 -8.93
CA ALA A 131 2.69 -7.01 -7.92
C ALA A 131 2.01 -5.68 -8.27
N TRP A 132 0.71 -5.60 -8.05
CA TRP A 132 -0.12 -4.52 -8.56
C TRP A 132 -0.10 -3.30 -7.64
N ALA A 133 0.88 -2.43 -7.82
CA ALA A 133 0.92 -1.10 -7.22
C ALA A 133 0.49 -0.05 -8.24
N THR A 134 -0.39 0.87 -7.84
CA THR A 134 -0.98 1.91 -8.67
C THR A 134 -0.83 3.30 -8.03
N PRO A 135 -1.08 4.40 -8.75
CA PRO A 135 -1.12 5.73 -8.14
C PRO A 135 -2.22 5.91 -7.07
N PHE A 136 -3.16 4.96 -6.99
CA PHE A 136 -4.22 4.93 -5.98
C PHE A 136 -3.90 4.02 -4.80
N GLY A 137 -2.99 3.05 -5.00
CA GLY A 137 -2.47 2.16 -3.98
C GLY A 137 -0.97 1.99 -4.17
N PRO A 138 -0.13 2.94 -3.66
CA PRO A 138 1.30 3.00 -3.94
C PRO A 138 2.13 2.11 -3.02
N GLN A 139 1.73 0.85 -2.85
CA GLN A 139 2.44 -0.16 -2.08
C GLN A 139 2.19 -1.53 -2.70
N GLY A 140 3.26 -2.22 -3.09
CA GLY A 140 3.19 -3.55 -3.71
C GLY A 140 3.53 -4.69 -2.75
N THR A 141 3.51 -4.45 -1.44
CA THR A 141 3.81 -5.42 -0.39
C THR A 141 2.71 -6.49 -0.33
N PRO A 142 3.02 -7.79 -0.58
CA PRO A 142 2.06 -8.87 -0.41
C PRO A 142 1.57 -9.00 1.03
N LEU A 143 0.34 -9.47 1.23
CA LEU A 143 -0.14 -9.87 2.55
C LEU A 143 0.35 -11.30 2.84
N ILE A 144 1.08 -11.47 3.95
CA ILE A 144 1.63 -12.76 4.41
C ILE A 144 1.19 -12.97 5.84
N ASP A 145 0.50 -14.08 6.13
CA ASP A 145 0.06 -14.43 7.49
C ASP A 145 1.28 -14.56 8.42
N HIS A 146 1.14 -14.08 9.65
CA HIS A 146 2.21 -14.16 10.66
C HIS A 146 2.51 -15.60 11.13
N ASP A 147 1.61 -16.57 10.90
CA ASP A 147 1.90 -17.97 11.14
C ASP A 147 2.64 -18.56 9.93
N ASP A 148 3.82 -19.10 10.15
CA ASP A 148 4.70 -19.73 9.16
C ASP A 148 5.03 -18.85 7.91
N PRO A 149 5.41 -17.58 8.07
CA PRO A 149 5.64 -16.69 6.93
C PRO A 149 6.83 -17.15 6.06
N VAL A 150 7.84 -17.81 6.64
CA VAL A 150 8.98 -18.38 5.90
C VAL A 150 8.52 -19.48 4.99
N GLY A 151 7.79 -20.48 5.52
CA GLY A 151 7.29 -21.60 4.72
C GLY A 151 6.32 -21.14 3.62
N VAL A 152 5.52 -20.10 3.87
CA VAL A 152 4.65 -19.49 2.85
C VAL A 152 5.45 -18.95 1.68
N VAL A 153 6.54 -18.21 1.93
CA VAL A 153 7.38 -17.64 0.87
C VAL A 153 8.19 -18.72 0.15
N GLU A 154 8.71 -19.70 0.86
CA GLU A 154 9.42 -20.85 0.27
C GLU A 154 8.52 -21.63 -0.69
N ASP A 155 7.32 -22.01 -0.23
CA ASP A 155 6.32 -22.73 -1.05
C ASP A 155 5.89 -21.90 -2.26
N LEU A 156 5.75 -20.59 -2.10
CA LEU A 156 5.43 -19.68 -3.21
C LEU A 156 6.51 -19.74 -4.29
N PHE A 157 7.79 -19.62 -3.92
CA PHE A 157 8.87 -19.71 -4.89
C PHE A 157 8.98 -21.08 -5.53
N ASP A 158 8.80 -22.16 -4.76
CA ASP A 158 8.79 -23.55 -5.29
C ASP A 158 7.70 -23.78 -6.31
N ILE A 159 6.50 -23.26 -6.06
CA ILE A 159 5.38 -23.41 -7.00
C ILE A 159 5.62 -22.56 -8.25
N LEU A 160 5.98 -21.29 -8.08
CA LEU A 160 6.18 -20.37 -9.22
C LEU A 160 7.35 -20.81 -10.12
N ALA A 161 8.32 -21.55 -9.58
CA ALA A 161 9.46 -22.10 -10.31
C ALA A 161 9.12 -23.33 -11.16
N ARG A 162 7.91 -23.89 -11.09
CA ARG A 162 7.55 -25.10 -11.83
C ARG A 162 7.27 -24.80 -13.30
N ASP A 163 7.96 -25.48 -14.22
CA ASP A 163 7.85 -25.26 -15.66
C ASP A 163 6.42 -25.40 -16.20
N HIS A 164 5.63 -26.32 -15.66
CA HIS A 164 4.27 -26.58 -16.11
C HIS A 164 3.29 -25.45 -15.76
N ILE A 165 3.60 -24.62 -14.76
CA ILE A 165 2.82 -23.42 -14.39
C ILE A 165 2.92 -22.33 -15.45
N LYS A 166 3.99 -22.31 -16.25
CA LYS A 166 4.25 -21.36 -17.34
C LYS A 166 4.19 -19.88 -16.88
N MET A 167 4.63 -19.61 -15.66
CA MET A 167 4.76 -18.24 -15.17
C MET A 167 6.08 -17.62 -15.64
N PRO A 168 6.16 -16.26 -15.78
CA PRO A 168 7.43 -15.58 -16.02
C PRO A 168 8.47 -15.90 -14.94
N GLU A 169 9.74 -15.98 -15.34
CA GLU A 169 10.87 -16.30 -14.45
C GLU A 169 11.29 -15.18 -13.50
N VAL A 170 10.70 -13.99 -13.64
CA VAL A 170 11.05 -12.80 -12.85
C VAL A 170 9.82 -12.26 -12.13
N LEU A 171 9.95 -12.10 -10.81
CA LEU A 171 8.98 -11.45 -9.93
C LEU A 171 9.44 -10.03 -9.62
N VAL A 172 8.55 -9.05 -9.75
CA VAL A 172 8.78 -7.64 -9.43
C VAL A 172 7.82 -7.21 -8.33
N LEU A 173 8.38 -6.74 -7.21
CA LEU A 173 7.62 -6.20 -6.08
C LEU A 173 7.92 -4.69 -5.96
N PRO A 174 7.07 -3.82 -6.51
CA PRO A 174 7.27 -2.38 -6.51
C PRO A 174 6.86 -1.73 -5.19
N GLU A 175 7.44 -0.59 -4.89
CA GLU A 175 7.04 0.27 -3.75
C GLU A 175 7.05 -0.49 -2.39
N MET A 176 8.05 -1.35 -2.19
CA MET A 176 8.28 -2.07 -0.94
C MET A 176 9.01 -1.17 0.06
N ARG A 177 8.69 -1.26 1.33
CA ARG A 177 9.54 -0.73 2.41
C ARG A 177 10.82 -1.55 2.48
N ALA A 178 12.00 -0.94 2.27
CA ALA A 178 13.28 -1.67 2.23
C ALA A 178 13.58 -2.40 3.55
N ASP A 179 13.23 -1.78 4.67
CA ASP A 179 13.39 -2.33 6.03
C ASP A 179 12.12 -2.98 6.58
N GLY A 180 11.08 -3.13 5.75
CA GLY A 180 9.82 -3.78 6.11
C GLY A 180 9.98 -5.28 6.39
N ALA A 181 9.08 -5.84 7.18
CA ALA A 181 9.11 -7.24 7.57
C ALA A 181 9.05 -8.18 6.35
N VAL A 182 8.20 -7.86 5.37
CA VAL A 182 8.05 -8.65 4.14
C VAL A 182 9.30 -8.57 3.26
N ALA A 183 9.90 -7.39 3.09
CA ALA A 183 11.12 -7.25 2.28
C ALA A 183 12.31 -8.01 2.91
N LYS A 184 12.47 -7.93 4.23
CA LYS A 184 13.49 -8.68 4.98
C LYS A 184 13.29 -10.19 4.85
N LEU A 185 12.06 -10.66 5.02
CA LEU A 185 11.70 -12.07 4.88
C LEU A 185 12.04 -12.59 3.48
N ILE A 186 11.54 -11.90 2.43
CA ILE A 186 11.78 -12.28 1.04
C ILE A 186 13.28 -12.32 0.73
N ARG A 187 14.06 -11.30 1.14
CA ARG A 187 15.51 -11.31 0.95
C ARG A 187 16.19 -12.49 1.66
N SER A 188 15.78 -12.82 2.88
CA SER A 188 16.34 -13.95 3.61
C SER A 188 16.10 -15.27 2.86
N VAL A 189 14.88 -15.51 2.38
CA VAL A 189 14.55 -16.71 1.60
C VAL A 189 15.30 -16.74 0.27
N VAL A 190 15.34 -15.63 -0.46
CA VAL A 190 16.01 -15.50 -1.77
C VAL A 190 17.52 -15.79 -1.63
N VAL A 191 18.18 -15.21 -0.60
CA VAL A 191 19.59 -15.45 -0.33
C VAL A 191 19.83 -16.91 0.07
N GLY A 192 19.02 -17.48 0.95
CA GLY A 192 19.12 -18.88 1.36
C GLY A 192 18.98 -19.86 0.20
N ARG A 193 18.21 -19.52 -0.83
CA ARG A 193 17.97 -20.30 -2.05
C ARG A 193 18.94 -19.96 -3.20
N GLN A 194 19.87 -19.04 -3.00
CA GLN A 194 20.80 -18.56 -4.03
C GLN A 194 20.11 -18.02 -5.29
N LEU A 195 18.94 -17.40 -5.12
CA LEU A 195 18.20 -16.79 -6.22
C LEU A 195 18.72 -15.37 -6.49
N PRO A 196 18.76 -14.92 -7.76
CA PRO A 196 19.21 -13.58 -8.07
C PRO A 196 18.16 -12.54 -7.66
N VAL A 197 18.62 -11.48 -6.99
CA VAL A 197 17.79 -10.34 -6.57
C VAL A 197 18.50 -9.02 -6.79
N VAL A 198 17.75 -8.02 -7.26
CA VAL A 198 18.23 -6.65 -7.44
C VAL A 198 17.21 -5.68 -6.84
N SER A 199 17.71 -4.71 -6.08
CA SER A 199 16.92 -3.58 -5.58
C SER A 199 17.13 -2.38 -6.49
N ILE A 200 16.03 -1.79 -6.96
CA ILE A 200 16.04 -0.59 -7.80
C ILE A 200 15.08 0.47 -7.26
N GLU A 201 15.22 1.70 -7.78
CA GLU A 201 14.28 2.80 -7.53
C GLU A 201 14.17 3.22 -6.06
N GLN A 202 15.26 3.14 -5.33
CA GLN A 202 15.31 3.56 -3.94
C GLN A 202 14.99 5.06 -3.82
N LYS A 203 14.01 5.37 -2.98
CA LYS A 203 13.56 6.73 -2.69
C LYS A 203 13.17 6.88 -1.23
N ALA A 204 13.49 8.03 -0.65
CA ALA A 204 13.15 8.36 0.72
C ALA A 204 11.72 8.89 0.80
N ARG A 205 10.79 8.13 1.37
CA ARG A 205 9.40 8.55 1.58
C ARG A 205 9.24 9.17 2.97
N PRO A 206 8.61 10.35 3.09
CA PRO A 206 8.27 10.90 4.40
C PRO A 206 7.24 10.02 5.12
N PHE A 207 7.43 9.76 6.39
CA PHE A 207 6.46 9.13 7.26
C PHE A 207 6.48 9.77 8.65
N LEU A 208 5.48 9.49 9.47
CA LEU A 208 5.33 9.99 10.82
C LEU A 208 5.34 8.81 11.79
N GLU A 209 6.32 8.79 12.67
CA GLU A 209 6.44 7.87 13.80
C GLU A 209 7.24 8.56 14.89
N SER A 210 6.62 8.86 16.03
CA SER A 210 7.29 9.60 17.11
C SER A 210 6.64 9.30 18.45
N ASN A 211 7.42 9.37 19.52
CA ASN A 211 6.95 9.29 20.91
C ASN A 211 6.64 10.67 21.50
N LEU A 212 6.78 11.75 20.72
CA LEU A 212 6.43 13.09 21.15
C LEU A 212 4.91 13.30 21.05
N ASP A 213 4.36 14.11 21.94
CA ASP A 213 3.01 14.62 21.74
C ASP A 213 2.91 15.50 20.50
N GLY A 214 1.68 15.65 19.96
CA GLY A 214 1.45 16.34 18.70
C GLY A 214 1.93 17.78 18.66
N GLU A 215 1.76 18.54 19.74
CA GLU A 215 2.20 19.95 19.81
C GLU A 215 3.73 20.06 19.82
N THR A 216 4.40 19.22 20.61
CA THR A 216 5.86 19.18 20.67
C THR A 216 6.45 18.75 19.34
N TYR A 217 5.91 17.70 18.72
CA TYR A 217 6.36 17.26 17.40
C TYR A 217 6.23 18.35 16.34
N VAL A 218 5.07 18.99 16.22
CA VAL A 218 4.85 20.09 15.26
C VAL A 218 5.80 21.26 15.55
N ARG A 219 6.08 21.54 16.82
CA ARG A 219 7.03 22.59 17.22
C ARG A 219 8.46 22.28 16.73
N GLU A 220 8.88 21.03 16.79
CA GLU A 220 10.21 20.60 16.35
C GLU A 220 10.28 20.44 14.82
N ALA A 221 9.20 19.91 14.21
CA ALA A 221 9.12 19.73 12.77
C ALA A 221 9.12 21.06 12.00
N LEU A 222 8.40 22.06 12.52
CA LEU A 222 8.31 23.38 11.93
C LEU A 222 9.26 24.35 12.64
N GLY A 223 10.26 24.89 11.93
CA GLY A 223 11.07 25.98 12.47
C GLY A 223 10.22 27.17 12.91
N ALA A 224 10.75 27.99 13.84
CA ALA A 224 10.02 29.10 14.49
C ALA A 224 9.33 30.07 13.50
N HIS A 225 9.96 30.33 12.34
CA HIS A 225 9.38 31.15 11.28
C HIS A 225 8.10 30.54 10.69
N HIS A 226 8.13 29.30 10.29
CA HIS A 226 6.98 28.60 9.72
C HIS A 226 5.84 28.45 10.73
N ARG A 227 6.16 28.10 11.97
CA ARG A 227 5.17 27.97 13.05
C ARG A 227 4.43 29.29 13.28
N ARG A 228 5.17 30.44 13.43
CA ARG A 228 4.54 31.77 13.57
C ARG A 228 3.66 32.11 12.37
N ASN A 229 4.13 31.76 11.15
CA ASN A 229 3.35 32.01 9.94
C ASN A 229 2.05 31.20 9.93
N TYR A 230 2.08 29.90 10.23
CA TYR A 230 0.87 29.07 10.23
C TYR A 230 -0.09 29.45 11.36
N SER A 231 0.40 29.78 12.55
CA SER A 231 -0.43 30.35 13.64
C SER A 231 -1.10 31.64 13.25
N ARG A 232 -0.39 32.50 12.50
CA ARG A 232 -0.97 33.74 11.96
C ARG A 232 -2.06 33.42 10.91
N LEU A 233 -1.80 32.48 10.00
CA LEU A 233 -2.76 32.11 8.96
C LEU A 233 -4.03 31.49 9.56
N TRP A 234 -3.88 30.65 10.59
CA TRP A 234 -5.00 30.09 11.35
C TRP A 234 -5.87 31.22 11.94
N ARG A 235 -5.26 32.16 12.69
CA ARG A 235 -6.00 33.29 13.29
C ARG A 235 -6.71 34.15 12.25
N ARG A 236 -6.04 34.49 11.16
CA ARG A 236 -6.63 35.29 10.08
C ARG A 236 -7.77 34.54 9.36
N LEU A 237 -7.74 33.24 9.32
CA LEU A 237 -8.83 32.45 8.77
C LEU A 237 -10.00 32.36 9.77
N ALA A 238 -9.71 32.24 11.07
CA ALA A 238 -10.68 32.25 12.15
C ALA A 238 -11.36 33.63 12.35
N GLU A 239 -10.72 34.74 11.93
CA GLU A 239 -11.36 36.07 11.88
C GLU A 239 -12.48 36.16 10.83
N LYS A 240 -12.56 35.19 9.89
CA LYS A 240 -13.58 35.17 8.83
C LYS A 240 -14.81 34.37 9.20
N GLY A 241 -14.74 33.57 10.25
CA GLY A 241 -15.82 32.69 10.71
C GLY A 241 -15.33 31.59 11.67
N GLU A 242 -16.20 30.74 12.11
CA GLU A 242 -15.89 29.65 12.99
C GLU A 242 -15.03 28.61 12.24
N LEU A 243 -13.76 28.43 12.68
CA LEU A 243 -12.81 27.50 12.08
C LEU A 243 -12.70 26.23 12.93
N VAL A 244 -13.13 25.09 12.39
CA VAL A 244 -13.21 23.82 13.13
C VAL A 244 -12.52 22.69 12.34
N HIS A 245 -11.72 21.88 13.05
CA HIS A 245 -11.24 20.59 12.56
C HIS A 245 -12.23 19.49 12.99
N ARG A 246 -12.69 18.68 12.04
CA ARG A 246 -13.58 17.53 12.30
C ARG A 246 -13.01 16.26 11.70
N ILE A 247 -13.43 15.12 12.25
CA ILE A 247 -13.03 13.78 11.79
C ILE A 247 -14.30 12.97 11.60
N ALA A 248 -14.62 12.64 10.37
CA ALA A 248 -15.66 11.68 10.03
C ALA A 248 -15.12 10.26 10.18
N ARG A 249 -15.83 9.42 10.94
CA ARG A 249 -15.40 8.07 11.30
C ARG A 249 -16.47 7.02 11.07
N THR A 250 -17.73 7.34 11.38
CA THR A 250 -18.82 6.40 11.13
C THR A 250 -19.08 6.26 9.62
N PRO A 251 -19.64 5.13 9.14
CA PRO A 251 -19.90 4.92 7.71
C PRO A 251 -20.72 6.02 7.07
N ASP A 252 -21.74 6.56 7.76
CA ASP A 252 -22.57 7.64 7.23
C ASP A 252 -21.81 8.98 7.16
N GLU A 253 -21.07 9.34 8.20
CA GLU A 253 -20.22 10.54 8.18
C GLU A 253 -19.16 10.47 7.07
N VAL A 254 -18.49 9.31 6.94
CA VAL A 254 -17.49 9.07 5.90
C VAL A 254 -18.09 9.18 4.50
N ARG A 255 -19.27 8.59 4.27
CA ARG A 255 -19.97 8.68 2.98
C ARG A 255 -20.25 10.15 2.63
N PHE A 256 -20.78 10.91 3.58
CA PHE A 256 -21.10 12.31 3.38
C PHE A 256 -19.83 13.16 3.14
N ALA A 257 -18.82 13.02 3.98
CA ALA A 257 -17.56 13.74 3.84
C ALA A 257 -16.84 13.38 2.52
N PHE A 258 -16.96 12.14 2.05
CA PHE A 258 -16.35 11.72 0.79
C PHE A 258 -16.97 12.42 -0.43
N GLU A 259 -18.28 12.67 -0.46
CA GLU A 259 -18.90 13.46 -1.54
C GLU A 259 -18.42 14.92 -1.51
N HIS A 260 -18.20 15.51 -0.32
CA HIS A 260 -17.55 16.83 -0.21
C HIS A 260 -16.12 16.81 -0.80
N PHE A 261 -15.35 15.71 -0.55
CA PHE A 261 -14.03 15.56 -1.16
C PHE A 261 -14.11 15.55 -2.69
N LEU A 262 -15.00 14.76 -3.28
CA LEU A 262 -15.15 14.67 -4.74
C LEU A 262 -15.52 16.03 -5.35
N THR A 263 -16.41 16.76 -4.70
CA THR A 263 -16.83 18.10 -5.11
C THR A 263 -15.70 19.10 -5.02
N LEU A 264 -14.98 19.12 -3.89
CA LEU A 264 -13.88 20.04 -3.65
C LEU A 264 -12.68 19.75 -4.58
N GLU A 265 -12.35 18.48 -4.80
CA GLU A 265 -11.29 18.08 -5.74
C GLU A 265 -11.62 18.49 -7.18
N ALA A 266 -12.88 18.35 -7.59
CA ALA A 266 -13.34 18.72 -8.93
C ALA A 266 -13.40 20.23 -9.16
N SER A 267 -13.63 21.03 -8.14
CA SER A 267 -13.64 22.51 -8.22
C SER A 267 -12.24 23.10 -8.40
N GLY A 268 -11.19 22.39 -7.99
CA GLY A 268 -9.81 22.84 -8.03
C GLY A 268 -9.08 22.57 -9.36
N TRP A 269 -7.74 22.69 -9.34
CA TRP A 269 -6.88 22.49 -10.50
C TRP A 269 -6.96 21.08 -11.10
N LYS A 270 -7.27 20.08 -10.28
CA LYS A 270 -7.44 18.70 -10.76
C LYS A 270 -8.67 18.55 -11.65
N GLY A 271 -9.78 19.22 -11.29
CA GLY A 271 -10.97 19.27 -12.14
C GLY A 271 -10.69 20.00 -13.46
N ARG A 272 -10.07 21.18 -13.41
CA ARG A 272 -9.69 21.94 -14.61
C ARG A 272 -8.75 21.15 -15.55
N ARG A 273 -7.96 20.21 -15.02
CA ARG A 273 -7.06 19.32 -15.80
C ARG A 273 -7.68 18.00 -16.20
N GLY A 274 -8.91 17.72 -15.83
CA GLY A 274 -9.55 16.44 -16.08
C GLY A 274 -8.94 15.26 -15.29
N THR A 275 -8.25 15.53 -14.18
CA THR A 275 -7.57 14.51 -13.35
C THR A 275 -8.23 14.25 -12.01
N ALA A 276 -9.27 15.00 -11.65
CA ALA A 276 -10.09 14.74 -10.47
C ALA A 276 -10.79 13.39 -10.57
N MET A 277 -11.00 12.74 -9.43
CA MET A 277 -11.63 11.41 -9.39
C MET A 277 -13.04 11.43 -9.97
N ALA A 278 -13.81 12.48 -9.70
CA ALA A 278 -15.18 12.64 -10.18
C ALA A 278 -15.32 12.78 -11.70
N VAL A 279 -14.25 13.15 -12.42
CA VAL A 279 -14.27 13.32 -13.89
C VAL A 279 -14.33 11.98 -14.63
N ASP A 280 -13.77 10.93 -14.04
CA ASP A 280 -13.76 9.57 -14.60
C ASP A 280 -14.77 8.70 -13.83
N ARG A 281 -15.80 8.21 -14.53
CA ARG A 281 -16.86 7.42 -13.90
C ARG A 281 -16.37 6.15 -13.20
N PHE A 282 -15.34 5.49 -13.75
CA PHE A 282 -14.80 4.26 -13.17
C PHE A 282 -13.97 4.56 -11.92
N ARG A 283 -13.17 5.62 -11.93
CA ARG A 283 -12.44 6.09 -10.74
C ARG A 283 -13.37 6.57 -9.66
N ALA A 284 -14.42 7.31 -10.00
CA ALA A 284 -15.41 7.76 -9.04
C ALA A 284 -16.16 6.59 -8.39
N ALA A 285 -16.58 5.60 -9.21
CA ALA A 285 -17.26 4.41 -8.72
C ALA A 285 -16.35 3.56 -7.82
N PHE A 286 -15.10 3.32 -8.25
CA PHE A 286 -14.10 2.66 -7.43
C PHE A 286 -13.92 3.34 -6.08
N ALA A 287 -13.69 4.66 -6.09
CA ALA A 287 -13.36 5.40 -4.88
C ALA A 287 -14.51 5.42 -3.87
N ARG A 288 -15.76 5.62 -4.34
CA ARG A 288 -16.95 5.55 -3.48
C ARG A 288 -17.08 4.18 -2.85
N GLU A 289 -16.98 3.12 -3.65
CA GLU A 289 -17.15 1.76 -3.15
C GLU A 289 -16.03 1.38 -2.18
N ALA A 290 -14.76 1.67 -2.51
CA ALA A 290 -13.63 1.37 -1.65
C ALA A 290 -13.70 2.10 -0.31
N VAL A 291 -13.96 3.42 -0.33
CA VAL A 291 -14.07 4.22 0.90
C VAL A 291 -15.23 3.77 1.77
N ASN A 292 -16.42 3.53 1.19
CA ASN A 292 -17.57 3.06 1.94
C ASN A 292 -17.34 1.66 2.54
N ASN A 293 -16.82 0.71 1.75
CA ASN A 293 -16.54 -0.64 2.23
C ASN A 293 -15.49 -0.66 3.36
N LEU A 294 -14.45 0.17 3.26
CA LEU A 294 -13.44 0.31 4.31
C LEU A 294 -14.00 0.99 5.56
N ALA A 295 -14.92 1.95 5.42
CA ALA A 295 -15.57 2.61 6.54
C ALA A 295 -16.42 1.64 7.39
N GLU A 296 -17.04 0.64 6.77
CA GLU A 296 -17.76 -0.43 7.48
C GLU A 296 -16.89 -1.22 8.46
N ARG A 297 -15.56 -1.18 8.31
CA ARG A 297 -14.57 -1.84 9.17
C ARG A 297 -13.74 -0.87 10.00
N ASP A 298 -14.19 0.36 10.14
CA ASP A 298 -13.48 1.42 10.86
C ASP A 298 -12.06 1.69 10.30
N CYS A 299 -11.85 1.42 8.99
CA CYS A 299 -10.56 1.57 8.31
C CYS A 299 -10.41 2.92 7.59
N VAL A 300 -11.30 3.88 7.81
CA VAL A 300 -11.27 5.21 7.17
C VAL A 300 -11.44 6.30 8.22
N ARG A 301 -10.67 7.36 8.06
CA ARG A 301 -10.84 8.65 8.73
C ARG A 301 -10.83 9.72 7.65
N ILE A 302 -11.83 10.61 7.65
CA ILE A 302 -11.81 11.78 6.78
C ILE A 302 -11.71 13.02 7.66
N HIS A 303 -10.56 13.67 7.59
CA HIS A 303 -10.30 14.91 8.29
C HIS A 303 -10.77 16.09 7.44
N THR A 304 -11.52 17.01 8.01
CA THR A 304 -11.96 18.26 7.38
C THR A 304 -11.52 19.46 8.20
N LEU A 305 -11.17 20.54 7.51
CA LEU A 305 -11.10 21.88 8.07
C LEU A 305 -12.31 22.64 7.53
N GLU A 306 -13.14 23.15 8.43
CA GLU A 306 -14.40 23.81 8.11
C GLU A 306 -14.38 25.27 8.54
N LEU A 307 -14.94 26.14 7.73
CA LEU A 307 -15.18 27.56 8.04
C LEU A 307 -16.67 27.83 7.93
N ASP A 308 -17.32 28.18 9.05
CA ASP A 308 -18.78 28.33 9.17
C ASP A 308 -19.55 27.12 8.62
N GLY A 309 -19.09 25.91 8.95
CA GLY A 309 -19.68 24.65 8.49
C GLY A 309 -19.39 24.27 7.02
N ARG A 310 -18.68 25.12 6.27
CA ARG A 310 -18.26 24.82 4.90
C ARG A 310 -16.87 24.16 4.90
N VAL A 311 -16.71 22.99 4.28
CA VAL A 311 -15.45 22.30 4.12
C VAL A 311 -14.51 23.10 3.20
N ILE A 312 -13.36 23.53 3.73
CA ILE A 312 -12.33 24.29 3.01
C ILE A 312 -11.05 23.51 2.75
N ALA A 313 -10.80 22.43 3.49
CA ALA A 313 -9.77 21.45 3.20
C ALA A 313 -10.22 20.08 3.71
N ILE A 314 -9.77 19.03 3.03
CA ILE A 314 -10.16 17.65 3.33
C ILE A 314 -9.01 16.71 3.03
N LEU A 315 -8.82 15.70 3.90
CA LEU A 315 -7.85 14.63 3.76
C LEU A 315 -8.52 13.29 4.09
N ILE A 316 -8.36 12.32 3.21
CA ILE A 316 -8.78 10.94 3.43
C ILE A 316 -7.57 10.16 3.93
N VAL A 317 -7.75 9.47 5.05
CA VAL A 317 -6.78 8.60 5.68
C VAL A 317 -7.37 7.18 5.77
N PHE A 318 -6.59 6.19 5.38
CA PHE A 318 -6.91 4.79 5.63
C PHE A 318 -6.12 4.30 6.83
N THR A 319 -6.71 3.39 7.62
CA THR A 319 -6.08 2.83 8.82
C THR A 319 -6.29 1.33 8.90
N VAL A 320 -5.24 0.58 9.26
CA VAL A 320 -5.33 -0.84 9.59
C VAL A 320 -4.16 -1.26 10.47
N SER A 321 -4.41 -2.07 11.49
CA SER A 321 -3.36 -2.68 12.33
C SER A 321 -2.32 -1.68 12.87
N GLY A 322 -2.76 -0.51 13.33
CA GLY A 322 -1.87 0.52 13.90
C GLY A 322 -1.18 1.42 12.87
N GLU A 323 -1.31 1.14 11.57
CA GLU A 323 -0.75 2.00 10.53
C GLU A 323 -1.84 2.84 9.86
N ALA A 324 -1.47 4.06 9.48
CA ALA A 324 -2.28 5.00 8.72
C ALA A 324 -1.61 5.37 7.39
N TRP A 325 -2.41 5.64 6.37
CA TRP A 325 -1.96 6.10 5.04
C TRP A 325 -2.73 7.35 4.65
N THR A 326 -2.02 8.47 4.39
CA THR A 326 -2.66 9.67 3.84
C THR A 326 -2.90 9.44 2.34
N TRP A 327 -4.16 9.30 1.96
CA TRP A 327 -4.50 8.83 0.60
C TRP A 327 -4.74 9.97 -0.39
N LYS A 328 -5.74 10.79 -0.16
CA LYS A 328 -6.14 11.88 -1.06
C LYS A 328 -6.51 13.13 -0.29
N THR A 329 -6.13 14.28 -0.86
CA THR A 329 -6.43 15.59 -0.27
C THR A 329 -6.96 16.56 -1.32
N ALA A 330 -7.83 17.46 -0.88
CA ALA A 330 -8.30 18.61 -1.64
C ALA A 330 -8.46 19.82 -0.72
N TYR A 331 -8.41 21.03 -1.28
CA TYR A 331 -8.67 22.26 -0.56
C TYR A 331 -9.28 23.32 -1.48
N ASP A 332 -9.97 24.29 -0.89
CA ASP A 332 -10.55 25.43 -1.59
C ASP A 332 -9.44 26.39 -2.05
N GLU A 333 -9.19 26.44 -3.35
CA GLU A 333 -8.13 27.28 -3.94
C GLU A 333 -8.41 28.78 -3.80
N THR A 334 -9.65 29.20 -3.58
CA THR A 334 -9.98 30.60 -3.31
C THR A 334 -9.38 31.09 -1.99
N LEU A 335 -9.11 30.14 -1.07
CA LEU A 335 -8.48 30.36 0.22
C LEU A 335 -6.98 29.98 0.24
N ALA A 336 -6.35 29.78 -0.93
CA ALA A 336 -4.94 29.35 -1.03
C ALA A 336 -3.96 30.28 -0.26
N ALA A 337 -4.26 31.57 -0.17
CA ALA A 337 -3.47 32.54 0.61
C ALA A 337 -3.39 32.22 2.12
N TYR A 338 -4.31 31.39 2.63
CA TYR A 338 -4.35 30.92 4.02
C TYR A 338 -3.76 29.51 4.19
N SER A 339 -3.36 28.84 3.10
CA SER A 339 -2.79 27.49 3.11
C SER A 339 -3.65 26.44 3.85
N PRO A 340 -4.98 26.32 3.59
CA PRO A 340 -5.87 25.50 4.40
C PRO A 340 -5.48 24.01 4.41
N GLY A 341 -4.91 23.47 3.32
CA GLY A 341 -4.39 22.12 3.28
C GLY A 341 -3.19 21.88 4.23
N MET A 342 -2.33 22.89 4.44
CA MET A 342 -1.24 22.80 5.42
C MET A 342 -1.76 22.92 6.84
N LEU A 343 -2.72 23.79 7.09
CA LEU A 343 -3.36 23.94 8.41
C LEU A 343 -4.05 22.62 8.80
N LEU A 344 -4.79 22.02 7.88
CA LEU A 344 -5.39 20.68 8.10
C LEU A 344 -4.34 19.64 8.44
N MET A 345 -3.23 19.58 7.67
CA MET A 345 -2.17 18.58 7.92
C MET A 345 -1.50 18.73 9.28
N ILE A 346 -1.38 19.94 9.81
CA ILE A 346 -0.88 20.20 11.17
C ILE A 346 -1.81 19.53 12.20
N GLU A 347 -3.12 19.73 12.07
CA GLU A 347 -4.10 19.11 12.98
C GLU A 347 -4.15 17.58 12.83
N VAL A 348 -3.98 17.04 11.61
CA VAL A 348 -3.86 15.61 11.38
C VAL A 348 -2.63 15.02 12.06
N VAL A 349 -1.46 15.68 11.97
CA VAL A 349 -0.24 15.21 12.66
C VAL A 349 -0.44 15.15 14.17
N LYS A 350 -1.05 16.19 14.77
CA LYS A 350 -1.36 16.21 16.19
C LYS A 350 -2.29 15.06 16.56
N ASN A 351 -3.39 14.92 15.83
CA ASN A 351 -4.37 13.86 16.07
C ASN A 351 -3.77 12.46 15.96
N HIS A 352 -2.96 12.20 14.93
CA HIS A 352 -2.35 10.89 14.74
C HIS A 352 -1.34 10.52 15.84
N LEU A 353 -0.60 11.49 16.39
CA LEU A 353 0.32 11.26 17.50
C LEU A 353 -0.39 11.11 18.85
N GLU A 354 -1.62 11.59 18.97
CA GLU A 354 -2.46 11.46 20.16
C GLU A 354 -3.39 10.24 20.12
N ASP A 355 -3.64 9.65 18.93
CA ASP A 355 -4.48 8.46 18.78
C ASP A 355 -3.69 7.19 19.14
N PRO A 356 -4.02 6.49 20.25
CA PRO A 356 -3.32 5.27 20.67
C PRO A 356 -3.44 4.12 19.66
N ASN A 357 -4.36 4.20 18.71
CA ASN A 357 -4.56 3.19 17.67
C ASN A 357 -3.71 3.45 16.41
N ILE A 358 -2.96 4.56 16.36
CA ILE A 358 -2.07 4.90 15.25
C ILE A 358 -0.63 4.96 15.78
N THR A 359 0.18 4.00 15.40
CA THR A 359 1.61 3.97 15.75
C THR A 359 2.47 4.62 14.67
N ARG A 360 1.97 4.62 13.42
CA ARG A 360 2.73 5.07 12.27
C ARG A 360 1.80 5.62 11.17
N THR A 361 2.25 6.66 10.43
CA THR A 361 1.54 7.19 9.27
C THR A 361 2.45 7.28 8.04
N ASP A 362 2.14 6.52 6.99
CA ASP A 362 2.77 6.68 5.67
C ASP A 362 2.13 7.87 4.94
N SER A 363 2.96 8.77 4.45
CA SER A 363 2.48 9.92 3.67
C SER A 363 1.95 9.56 2.29
N CYS A 364 2.24 8.38 1.76
CA CYS A 364 2.02 7.99 0.37
C CYS A 364 2.58 9.00 -0.66
N ALA A 365 3.49 9.87 -0.22
CA ALA A 365 3.97 11.00 -0.99
C ALA A 365 5.31 10.71 -1.68
N VAL A 366 5.60 11.49 -2.70
CA VAL A 366 6.94 11.54 -3.30
C VAL A 366 7.94 12.18 -2.33
N PRO A 367 9.26 11.91 -2.45
CA PRO A 367 10.27 12.37 -1.50
C PRO A 367 10.23 13.87 -1.18
N ASP A 368 10.08 14.71 -2.19
CA ASP A 368 10.13 16.17 -2.07
C ASP A 368 8.74 16.82 -2.04
N HIS A 369 7.75 16.12 -1.49
CA HIS A 369 6.40 16.67 -1.40
C HIS A 369 6.38 17.89 -0.46
N PRO A 370 5.93 19.09 -0.92
CA PRO A 370 6.15 20.35 -0.22
C PRO A 370 5.51 20.43 1.19
N VAL A 371 4.42 19.72 1.41
CA VAL A 371 3.74 19.64 2.71
C VAL A 371 4.29 18.49 3.54
N MET A 372 4.24 17.25 3.00
CA MET A 372 4.60 16.04 3.74
C MET A 372 6.08 16.04 4.15
N SER A 373 7.00 16.45 3.27
CA SER A 373 8.44 16.50 3.59
C SER A 373 8.79 17.56 4.63
N ARG A 374 7.90 18.53 4.85
CA ARG A 374 8.08 19.57 5.86
C ARG A 374 7.58 19.14 7.24
N LEU A 375 6.45 18.43 7.29
CA LEU A 375 5.82 18.03 8.55
C LEU A 375 6.32 16.68 9.03
N PHE A 376 6.41 15.69 8.16
CA PHE A 376 6.91 14.37 8.50
C PHE A 376 8.43 14.38 8.44
N LYS A 377 9.11 14.18 9.56
CA LYS A 377 10.57 14.27 9.67
C LYS A 377 11.26 12.97 9.34
N GLU A 378 10.62 11.88 9.69
CA GLU A 378 11.13 10.53 9.49
C GLU A 378 11.14 10.19 7.99
N ARG A 379 12.11 9.36 7.60
CA ARG A 379 12.27 8.90 6.21
C ARG A 379 12.47 7.40 6.18
N GLU A 380 11.69 6.74 5.35
CA GLU A 380 11.90 5.34 5.03
C GLU A 380 12.33 5.17 3.57
N THR A 381 13.16 4.17 3.34
CA THR A 381 13.54 3.79 1.98
C THR A 381 12.45 2.91 1.37
N ILE A 382 11.87 3.39 0.29
CA ILE A 382 10.99 2.62 -0.57
C ILE A 382 11.78 2.16 -1.79
N GLU A 383 11.62 0.91 -2.18
CA GLU A 383 12.35 0.29 -3.28
C GLU A 383 11.47 -0.62 -4.13
N THR A 384 11.99 -1.04 -5.27
CA THR A 384 11.42 -2.12 -6.09
C THR A 384 12.38 -3.31 -6.04
N LEU A 385 11.89 -4.47 -5.60
CA LEU A 385 12.62 -5.73 -5.65
C LEU A 385 12.36 -6.43 -6.99
N VAL A 386 13.42 -6.84 -7.66
CA VAL A 386 13.39 -7.66 -8.88
C VAL A 386 14.08 -8.97 -8.58
N ILE A 387 13.32 -10.07 -8.61
CA ILE A 387 13.72 -11.37 -8.08
C ILE A 387 13.60 -12.41 -9.19
N GLY A 388 14.64 -13.24 -9.36
CA GLY A 388 14.57 -14.42 -10.22
C GLY A 388 13.98 -15.60 -9.47
N LEU A 389 13.12 -16.35 -10.13
CA LEU A 389 12.46 -17.53 -9.56
C LEU A 389 13.29 -18.81 -9.67
N HIS A 390 14.39 -18.76 -10.46
CA HIS A 390 15.33 -19.89 -10.64
C HIS A 390 16.79 -19.43 -10.47
N PRO A 391 17.68 -20.32 -10.03
CA PRO A 391 19.11 -20.09 -10.17
C PRO A 391 19.51 -19.93 -11.65
N GLY A 392 20.41 -19.00 -11.95
CA GLY A 392 20.91 -18.78 -13.32
C GLY A 392 20.13 -17.79 -14.19
N VAL A 393 18.99 -17.24 -13.70
CA VAL A 393 18.24 -16.19 -14.42
C VAL A 393 18.73 -14.76 -14.14
N ASP A 394 19.99 -14.61 -13.73
CA ASP A 394 20.61 -13.31 -13.42
C ASP A 394 20.55 -12.31 -14.56
N LYS A 395 20.68 -12.79 -15.80
CA LYS A 395 20.60 -11.95 -16.99
C LYS A 395 19.19 -11.35 -17.15
N GLN A 396 18.16 -12.18 -16.97
CA GLN A 396 16.76 -11.76 -17.05
C GLN A 396 16.42 -10.76 -15.95
N VAL A 397 16.88 -11.01 -14.72
CA VAL A 397 16.71 -10.08 -13.57
C VAL A 397 17.36 -8.73 -13.85
N ARG A 398 18.64 -8.71 -14.26
CA ARG A 398 19.34 -7.45 -14.60
C ARG A 398 18.70 -6.72 -15.78
N GLN A 399 18.23 -7.46 -16.79
CA GLN A 399 17.54 -6.88 -17.94
C GLN A 399 16.21 -6.25 -17.51
N ALA A 400 15.37 -6.96 -16.75
CA ALA A 400 14.11 -6.44 -16.23
C ALA A 400 14.33 -5.19 -15.35
N ALA A 401 15.30 -5.25 -14.43
CA ALA A 401 15.67 -4.13 -13.57
C ALA A 401 16.10 -2.88 -14.38
N SER A 402 16.94 -3.06 -15.39
CA SER A 402 17.39 -1.98 -16.25
C SER A 402 16.25 -1.36 -17.07
N GLN A 403 15.35 -2.18 -17.59
CA GLN A 403 14.20 -1.70 -18.38
C GLN A 403 13.19 -0.94 -17.52
N ILE A 404 12.89 -1.43 -16.31
CA ILE A 404 12.01 -0.72 -15.37
C ILE A 404 12.62 0.63 -15.00
N HIS A 405 13.90 0.66 -14.67
CA HIS A 405 14.61 1.89 -14.33
C HIS A 405 14.63 2.90 -15.49
N LEU A 406 14.90 2.46 -16.71
CA LEU A 406 14.87 3.33 -17.90
C LEU A 406 13.47 3.89 -18.18
N TYR A 407 12.44 3.06 -18.09
CA TYR A 407 11.04 3.49 -18.28
C TYR A 407 10.64 4.56 -17.27
N GLN A 408 11.01 4.42 -16.02
CA GLN A 408 10.70 5.42 -14.99
C GLN A 408 11.49 6.72 -15.17
N ARG A 409 12.76 6.63 -15.56
CA ARG A 409 13.56 7.82 -15.90
C ARG A 409 12.93 8.62 -17.04
N THR A 410 12.52 7.97 -18.12
CA THR A 410 11.87 8.65 -19.25
C THR A 410 10.54 9.27 -18.85
N ARG A 411 9.74 8.59 -18.04
CA ARG A 411 8.48 9.13 -17.50
C ARG A 411 8.71 10.33 -16.57
N ASN A 412 9.74 10.31 -15.75
CA ASN A 412 10.10 11.41 -14.88
C ASN A 412 10.61 12.62 -15.68
N LEU A 413 11.44 12.41 -16.70
CA LEU A 413 11.92 13.46 -17.60
C LEU A 413 10.77 14.14 -18.35
N THR A 414 9.84 13.36 -18.91
CA THR A 414 8.63 13.91 -19.58
C THR A 414 7.79 14.73 -18.62
N ARG A 415 7.67 14.32 -17.34
CA ARG A 415 6.95 15.09 -16.33
C ARG A 415 7.66 16.40 -15.99
N ILE A 416 8.98 16.39 -15.85
CA ILE A 416 9.79 17.59 -15.56
C ILE A 416 9.71 18.58 -16.73
N ILE A 417 9.86 18.12 -17.96
CA ILE A 417 9.76 18.95 -19.17
C ILE A 417 8.37 19.57 -19.26
N ARG A 418 7.31 18.77 -19.10
CA ARG A 418 5.93 19.27 -19.12
C ARG A 418 5.67 20.31 -18.02
N ASN A 419 6.22 20.12 -16.84
CA ASN A 419 6.11 21.09 -15.74
C ASN A 419 6.90 22.37 -16.02
N ARG A 420 8.08 22.29 -16.65
CA ARG A 420 8.85 23.49 -17.04
C ARG A 420 8.14 24.28 -18.13
N ILE A 421 7.66 23.63 -19.18
CA ILE A 421 6.91 24.31 -20.26
C ILE A 421 5.69 25.02 -19.67
N ARG A 422 4.97 24.37 -18.76
CA ARG A 422 3.79 24.94 -18.12
C ARG A 422 4.11 26.17 -17.28
N ASN A 423 5.17 26.13 -16.46
CA ASN A 423 5.59 27.26 -15.63
C ASN A 423 6.03 28.48 -16.49
N PHE A 424 6.43 28.23 -17.73
CA PHE A 424 6.70 29.29 -18.71
C PHE A 424 5.42 29.89 -19.30
N THR A 425 4.38 29.09 -19.52
CA THR A 425 3.09 29.55 -20.06
C THR A 425 2.19 30.22 -19.01
N GLU A 426 2.32 29.86 -17.74
CA GLU A 426 1.56 30.47 -16.63
C GLU A 426 2.20 31.78 -16.11
N ARG A 427 3.41 32.15 -16.59
CA ARG A 427 4.09 33.43 -16.28
C ARG A 427 3.91 34.51 -17.34
N LYS A 428 3.21 34.21 -18.42
CA LYS A 428 2.74 35.18 -19.42
C LYS A 428 1.24 35.43 -19.23
#